data_3d5827a9fdfa7e2fc50eaa7da98b2a1d
#
_entry.id   3d5827a9fdfa7e2fc50eaa7da98b2a1d
#
_cell.length_a   1.000
_cell.length_b   1.000
_cell.length_c   1.000
_cell.angle_alpha   90.00
_cell.angle_beta   90.00
_cell.angle_gamma   90.00
#
_symmetry.space_group_name_H-M   'P 1'
#
loop_
_entity.id
_entity.type
_entity.pdbx_description
1 polymer ?
#
loop_
_entity_poly.entity_id
_entity_poly.type
_entity_poly.pdbx_seq_one_letter_code
_entity_poly.pdbx_strand_id
1 'polypeptide(L)'
;MSTTLLKKEALERKWYVIDAAGKPLGRTAVTAANLLRGKHKVDFTPNVDCGDNVIIINTDKAVFTGNKLEDKTYYRVSGWIGGLKETKARVMMEKRSDYAMELAVKGMLPKNTLGKSALTRLHLYKGAEHPHAAQKPEAWTLD
;
A
#
# COMPACT_ATOMS: atom_id res chain seq x y z
N MET A 1 30.80 -13.72 -17.13
CA MET A 1 29.45 -13.54 -16.57
C MET A 1 29.02 -12.08 -16.70
N SER A 2 27.82 -11.84 -17.16
CA SER A 2 27.25 -10.49 -17.20
C SER A 2 26.17 -10.38 -16.14
N THR A 3 26.13 -9.28 -15.40
CA THR A 3 25.08 -8.97 -14.45
C THR A 3 24.04 -8.13 -15.17
N THR A 4 22.78 -8.59 -15.12
CA THR A 4 21.65 -7.81 -15.68
C THR A 4 21.29 -6.68 -14.72
N LEU A 5 21.46 -5.45 -15.18
CA LEU A 5 21.01 -4.26 -14.45
C LEU A 5 19.87 -3.62 -15.22
N LEU A 6 18.74 -3.40 -14.53
CA LEU A 6 17.59 -2.76 -15.13
C LEU A 6 17.86 -1.27 -15.28
N LYS A 7 17.68 -0.76 -16.50
CA LYS A 7 17.77 0.67 -16.79
C LYS A 7 16.41 1.34 -16.61
N LYS A 8 16.42 2.56 -16.10
CA LYS A 8 15.19 3.32 -15.85
C LYS A 8 14.33 3.51 -17.12
N GLU A 9 14.98 3.64 -18.26
CA GLU A 9 14.32 3.85 -19.56
C GLU A 9 13.64 2.58 -20.11
N ALA A 10 14.06 1.40 -19.63
CA ALA A 10 13.51 0.10 -20.04
C ALA A 10 12.40 -0.39 -19.12
N LEU A 11 11.95 0.42 -18.18
CA LEU A 11 10.93 0.04 -17.20
C LEU A 11 9.54 0.07 -17.83
N GLU A 12 8.86 -1.07 -17.74
CA GLU A 12 7.43 -1.16 -18.03
C GLU A 12 6.67 -1.30 -16.72
N ARG A 13 5.74 -0.39 -16.45
CA ARG A 13 4.89 -0.41 -15.26
C ARG A 13 3.51 -0.90 -15.61
N LYS A 14 3.08 -1.92 -14.89
CA LYS A 14 1.71 -2.44 -14.97
C LYS A 14 0.85 -1.85 -13.87
N TRP A 15 -0.45 -1.99 -14.03
CA TRP A 15 -1.43 -1.59 -13.03
C TRP A 15 -2.12 -2.83 -12.49
N TYR A 16 -2.20 -2.92 -11.16
CA TYR A 16 -2.85 -4.04 -10.47
C TYR A 16 -3.93 -3.53 -9.54
N VAL A 17 -5.03 -4.26 -9.47
CA VAL A 17 -6.12 -4.03 -8.51
C VAL A 17 -6.11 -5.14 -7.47
N ILE A 18 -6.16 -4.75 -6.21
CA ILE A 18 -6.28 -5.65 -5.07
C ILE A 18 -7.61 -5.35 -4.38
N ASP A 19 -8.41 -6.38 -4.16
CA ASP A 19 -9.64 -6.27 -3.38
C ASP A 19 -9.35 -6.62 -1.92
N ALA A 20 -9.53 -5.65 -1.03
CA ALA A 20 -9.30 -5.81 0.40
C ALA A 20 -10.51 -6.33 1.16
N ALA A 21 -11.67 -6.50 0.51
CA ALA A 21 -12.90 -6.92 1.18
C ALA A 21 -12.74 -8.29 1.87
N GLY A 22 -13.03 -8.33 3.17
CA GLY A 22 -12.96 -9.54 3.98
C GLY A 22 -11.54 -10.08 4.23
N LYS A 23 -10.51 -9.35 3.83
CA LYS A 23 -9.12 -9.79 3.96
C LYS A 23 -8.39 -9.00 5.05
N PRO A 24 -7.42 -9.63 5.74
CA PRO A 24 -6.64 -8.91 6.75
C PRO A 24 -5.89 -7.72 6.16
N LEU A 25 -6.00 -6.58 6.81
CA LEU A 25 -5.37 -5.33 6.35
C LEU A 25 -3.86 -5.48 6.18
N GLY A 26 -3.19 -6.13 7.13
CA GLY A 26 -1.75 -6.33 7.08
C GLY A 26 -1.29 -7.20 5.91
N ARG A 27 -2.00 -8.29 5.61
CA ARG A 27 -1.66 -9.16 4.47
C ARG A 27 -1.88 -8.47 3.13
N THR A 28 -2.96 -7.72 3.00
CA THR A 28 -3.21 -6.88 1.82
C THR A 28 -2.08 -5.87 1.64
N ALA A 29 -1.64 -5.23 2.72
CA ALA A 29 -0.55 -4.27 2.69
C ALA A 29 0.80 -4.91 2.28
N VAL A 30 1.09 -6.13 2.71
CA VAL A 30 2.30 -6.88 2.30
C VAL A 30 2.32 -7.11 0.80
N THR A 31 1.23 -7.58 0.24
CA THR A 31 1.11 -7.82 -1.21
C THR A 31 1.28 -6.52 -1.99
N ALA A 32 0.61 -5.47 -1.56
CA ALA A 32 0.73 -4.15 -2.18
C ALA A 32 2.16 -3.60 -2.12
N ALA A 33 2.83 -3.74 -0.98
CA ALA A 33 4.22 -3.28 -0.81
C ALA A 33 5.19 -4.05 -1.72
N ASN A 34 5.00 -5.36 -1.88
CA ASN A 34 5.81 -6.17 -2.78
C ASN A 34 5.64 -5.76 -4.24
N LEU A 35 4.42 -5.49 -4.68
CA LEU A 35 4.13 -5.01 -6.03
C LEU A 35 4.70 -3.61 -6.27
N LEU A 36 4.53 -2.70 -5.33
CA LEU A 36 5.06 -1.33 -5.41
C LEU A 36 6.58 -1.30 -5.45
N ARG A 37 7.23 -2.22 -4.76
CA ARG A 37 8.68 -2.34 -4.73
C ARG A 37 9.24 -3.08 -5.95
N GLY A 38 8.42 -3.90 -6.60
CA GLY A 38 8.81 -4.68 -7.77
C GLY A 38 9.46 -6.02 -7.44
N LYS A 39 9.34 -6.52 -6.22
CA LYS A 39 9.92 -7.81 -5.81
C LYS A 39 9.38 -9.03 -6.55
N HIS A 40 8.21 -8.91 -7.17
CA HIS A 40 7.60 -9.96 -7.98
C HIS A 40 8.25 -10.12 -9.36
N LYS A 41 9.07 -9.15 -9.77
CA LYS A 41 9.74 -9.16 -11.09
C LYS A 41 11.04 -9.94 -11.03
N VAL A 42 11.32 -10.67 -12.11
CA VAL A 42 12.57 -11.46 -12.26
C VAL A 42 13.78 -10.53 -12.33
N ASP A 43 13.64 -9.36 -12.93
CA ASP A 43 14.69 -8.37 -13.14
C ASP A 43 14.75 -7.32 -12.03
N PHE A 44 14.20 -7.61 -10.85
CA PHE A 44 14.24 -6.72 -9.70
C PHE A 44 15.66 -6.26 -9.38
N THR A 45 15.85 -4.94 -9.38
CA THR A 45 17.13 -4.29 -9.05
C THR A 45 16.93 -3.34 -7.87
N PRO A 46 17.59 -3.57 -6.71
CA PRO A 46 17.32 -2.79 -5.49
C PRO A 46 17.60 -1.29 -5.58
N ASN A 47 18.50 -0.87 -6.45
CA ASN A 47 18.88 0.53 -6.63
C ASN A 47 18.05 1.27 -7.69
N VAL A 48 17.11 0.60 -8.33
CA VAL A 48 16.23 1.17 -9.35
C VAL A 48 14.78 1.06 -8.88
N ASP A 49 13.99 2.09 -9.12
CA ASP A 49 12.56 2.10 -8.82
C ASP A 49 11.79 1.34 -9.90
N CYS A 50 11.71 0.01 -9.76
CA CYS A 50 11.16 -0.92 -10.76
C CYS A 50 9.76 -1.44 -10.44
N GLY A 51 9.09 -0.92 -9.40
CA GLY A 51 7.75 -1.36 -9.01
C GLY A 51 6.64 -0.93 -9.95
N ASP A 52 5.47 -1.51 -9.75
CA ASP A 52 4.26 -1.25 -10.51
C ASP A 52 3.30 -0.30 -9.78
N ASN A 53 2.22 0.09 -10.43
CA ASN A 53 1.14 0.84 -9.81
C ASN A 53 0.13 -0.12 -9.17
N VAL A 54 -0.35 0.21 -7.99
CA VAL A 54 -1.28 -0.62 -7.24
C VAL A 54 -2.51 0.18 -6.85
N ILE A 55 -3.67 -0.41 -7.09
CA ILE A 55 -4.96 0.11 -6.66
C ILE A 55 -5.52 -0.85 -5.64
N ILE A 56 -5.89 -0.36 -4.46
CA ILE A 56 -6.59 -1.16 -3.44
C ILE A 56 -8.02 -0.62 -3.32
N ILE A 57 -8.99 -1.49 -3.52
CA ILE A 57 -10.40 -1.18 -3.40
C ILE A 57 -10.99 -1.83 -2.14
N ASN A 58 -12.17 -1.36 -1.74
CA ASN A 58 -12.89 -1.87 -0.56
C ASN A 58 -12.08 -1.80 0.73
N THR A 59 -11.32 -0.74 0.95
CA THR A 59 -10.52 -0.60 2.19
C THR A 59 -11.39 -0.52 3.44
N ASP A 60 -12.63 -0.07 3.33
CA ASP A 60 -13.61 -0.03 4.43
C ASP A 60 -14.03 -1.43 4.90
N LYS A 61 -13.92 -2.43 4.04
CA LYS A 61 -14.26 -3.82 4.32
C LYS A 61 -13.06 -4.68 4.71
N ALA A 62 -11.88 -4.10 4.81
CA ALA A 62 -10.70 -4.80 5.30
C ALA A 62 -10.86 -5.16 6.79
N VAL A 63 -10.30 -6.28 7.19
CA VAL A 63 -10.52 -6.86 8.52
C VAL A 63 -9.24 -6.74 9.36
N PHE A 64 -9.42 -6.42 10.64
CA PHE A 64 -8.39 -6.60 11.65
C PHE A 64 -8.62 -7.92 12.38
N THR A 65 -7.58 -8.70 12.57
CA THR A 65 -7.62 -9.96 13.31
C THR A 65 -7.51 -9.71 14.82
N GLY A 66 -8.11 -10.61 15.62
CA GLY A 66 -8.09 -10.49 17.08
C GLY A 66 -8.83 -9.25 17.56
N ASN A 67 -8.34 -8.61 18.61
CA ASN A 67 -8.97 -7.44 19.25
C ASN A 67 -8.35 -6.10 18.81
N LYS A 68 -7.71 -6.05 17.64
CA LYS A 68 -7.01 -4.84 17.18
C LYS A 68 -7.90 -3.63 16.97
N LEU A 69 -9.17 -3.82 16.63
CA LEU A 69 -10.10 -2.70 16.48
C LEU A 69 -10.21 -1.85 17.76
N GLU A 70 -10.15 -2.50 18.92
CA GLU A 70 -10.22 -1.83 20.21
C GLU A 70 -8.84 -1.45 20.76
N ASP A 71 -7.84 -2.30 20.59
CA ASP A 71 -6.54 -2.14 21.23
C ASP A 71 -5.57 -1.29 20.41
N LYS A 72 -5.60 -1.40 19.07
CA LYS A 72 -4.69 -0.64 18.22
C LYS A 72 -5.04 0.84 18.24
N THR A 73 -4.03 1.67 18.51
CA THR A 73 -4.17 3.14 18.50
C THR A 73 -3.18 3.75 17.52
N TYR A 74 -3.67 4.67 16.70
CA TYR A 74 -2.85 5.46 15.79
C TYR A 74 -2.47 6.77 16.47
N TYR A 75 -1.17 7.09 16.49
CA TYR A 75 -0.64 8.29 17.12
C TYR A 75 -0.16 9.29 16.08
N ARG A 76 -0.48 10.54 16.30
CA ARG A 76 0.00 11.65 15.49
C ARG A 76 0.33 12.84 16.38
N VAL A 77 1.47 13.50 16.14
CA VAL A 77 1.89 14.69 16.87
C VAL A 77 1.66 15.92 16.01
N SER A 78 1.05 16.94 16.57
CA SER A 78 0.80 18.20 15.87
C SER A 78 2.04 19.10 15.75
N GLY A 79 3.14 18.75 16.42
CA GLY A 79 4.35 19.58 16.52
C GLY A 79 4.35 20.57 17.68
N TRP A 80 3.26 20.65 18.43
CA TRP A 80 3.13 21.49 19.63
C TRP A 80 3.33 20.68 20.91
N ILE A 81 3.75 21.31 22.00
CA ILE A 81 3.88 20.65 23.31
C ILE A 81 2.50 20.15 23.76
N GLY A 82 2.42 18.86 24.11
CA GLY A 82 1.15 18.23 24.46
C GLY A 82 0.20 17.96 23.28
N GLY A 83 0.68 18.09 22.04
CA GLY A 83 -0.10 17.91 20.81
C GLY A 83 -0.21 16.48 20.31
N LEU A 84 -0.06 15.46 21.17
CA LEU A 84 -0.25 14.07 20.79
C LEU A 84 -1.73 13.80 20.54
N LYS A 85 -2.05 13.29 19.35
CA LYS A 85 -3.40 12.89 18.96
C LYS A 85 -3.46 11.37 18.86
N GLU A 86 -4.45 10.78 19.49
CA GLU A 86 -4.70 9.34 19.52
C GLU A 86 -6.00 9.03 18.78
N THR A 87 -5.97 8.04 17.90
CA THR A 87 -7.16 7.56 17.20
C THR A 87 -7.22 6.04 17.28
N LYS A 88 -8.31 5.50 17.81
CA LYS A 88 -8.53 4.05 17.85
C LYS A 88 -8.70 3.50 16.43
N ALA A 89 -8.28 2.26 16.22
CA ALA A 89 -8.39 1.60 14.91
C ALA A 89 -9.83 1.55 14.41
N ARG A 90 -10.80 1.34 15.29
CA ARG A 90 -12.23 1.37 14.94
C ARG A 90 -12.63 2.70 14.30
N VAL A 91 -12.27 3.81 14.94
CA VAL A 91 -12.58 5.16 14.45
C VAL A 91 -11.86 5.44 13.15
N MET A 92 -10.62 5.01 13.03
CA MET A 92 -9.83 5.15 11.81
C MET A 92 -10.48 4.40 10.64
N MET A 93 -10.95 3.18 10.86
CA MET A 93 -11.62 2.38 9.83
C MET A 93 -12.98 2.94 9.42
N GLU A 94 -13.71 3.57 10.33
CA GLU A 94 -14.99 4.21 10.00
C GLU A 94 -14.80 5.48 9.17
N LYS A 95 -13.84 6.32 9.55
CA LYS A 95 -13.65 7.64 8.94
C LYS A 95 -12.67 7.65 7.77
N ARG A 96 -11.54 6.96 7.92
CA ARG A 96 -10.42 7.01 6.99
C ARG A 96 -9.75 5.64 6.84
N SER A 97 -10.49 4.66 6.35
CA SER A 97 -9.95 3.33 6.09
C SER A 97 -8.84 3.34 5.03
N ASP A 98 -8.92 4.24 4.06
CA ASP A 98 -7.87 4.47 3.07
C ASP A 98 -6.55 4.88 3.73
N TYR A 99 -6.61 5.80 4.69
CA TYR A 99 -5.42 6.24 5.43
C TYR A 99 -4.83 5.14 6.32
N ALA A 100 -5.66 4.31 6.93
CA ALA A 100 -5.20 3.14 7.69
C ALA A 100 -4.41 2.17 6.80
N MET A 101 -4.91 1.89 5.60
CA MET A 101 -4.21 1.05 4.63
C MET A 101 -2.92 1.71 4.13
N GLU A 102 -2.94 3.01 3.87
CA GLU A 102 -1.75 3.75 3.46
C GLU A 102 -0.64 3.67 4.51
N LEU A 103 -0.97 3.86 5.79
CA LEU A 103 0.00 3.75 6.88
C LEU A 103 0.60 2.35 6.97
N ALA A 104 -0.21 1.31 6.77
CA ALA A 104 0.25 -0.07 6.77
C ALA A 104 1.25 -0.32 5.63
N VAL A 105 0.94 0.10 4.42
CA VAL A 105 1.83 -0.05 3.26
C VAL A 105 3.10 0.80 3.42
N LYS A 106 2.96 2.03 3.87
CA LYS A 106 4.10 2.93 4.11
C LYS A 106 5.10 2.36 5.12
N GLY A 107 4.60 1.72 6.17
CA GLY A 107 5.44 1.05 7.16
C GLY A 107 6.22 -0.15 6.61
N MET A 108 5.73 -0.78 5.54
CA MET A 108 6.33 -1.94 4.89
C MET A 108 7.26 -1.58 3.73
N LEU A 109 7.22 -0.34 3.26
CA LEU A 109 8.12 0.16 2.23
C LEU A 109 9.45 0.64 2.83
N PRO A 110 10.57 0.62 2.06
CA PRO A 110 11.84 1.16 2.51
C PRO A 110 11.73 2.64 2.90
N LYS A 111 12.47 3.05 3.91
CA LYS A 111 12.50 4.43 4.43
C LYS A 111 13.51 5.29 3.68
N ASN A 112 13.44 5.30 2.37
CA ASN A 112 14.38 6.03 1.50
C ASN A 112 13.63 6.71 0.36
N THR A 113 14.36 7.35 -0.55
CA THR A 113 13.81 8.05 -1.72
C THR A 113 13.00 7.11 -2.62
N LEU A 114 13.50 5.88 -2.84
CA LEU A 114 12.82 4.88 -3.65
C LEU A 114 11.49 4.45 -3.01
N GLY A 115 11.45 4.25 -1.70
CA GLY A 115 10.24 3.93 -0.96
C GLY A 115 9.20 5.04 -1.04
N LYS A 116 9.61 6.29 -0.96
CA LYS A 116 8.72 7.45 -1.12
C LYS A 116 8.13 7.52 -2.52
N SER A 117 8.95 7.29 -3.55
CA SER A 117 8.48 7.23 -4.95
C SER A 117 7.50 6.06 -5.16
N ALA A 118 7.77 4.92 -4.55
CA ALA A 118 6.87 3.76 -4.61
C ALA A 118 5.50 4.08 -3.99
N LEU A 119 5.48 4.77 -2.86
CA LEU A 119 4.24 5.14 -2.18
C LEU A 119 3.34 6.05 -3.06
N THR A 120 3.91 6.89 -3.92
CA THR A 120 3.12 7.74 -4.82
C THR A 120 2.35 6.95 -5.88
N ARG A 121 2.71 5.68 -6.13
CA ARG A 121 2.02 4.79 -7.06
C ARG A 121 0.93 3.96 -6.41
N LEU A 122 0.67 4.16 -5.12
CA LEU A 122 -0.41 3.52 -4.39
C LEU A 122 -1.68 4.37 -4.49
N HIS A 123 -2.77 3.76 -4.92
CA HIS A 123 -4.09 4.38 -5.03
C HIS A 123 -5.07 3.60 -4.16
N LEU A 124 -5.76 4.29 -3.26
CA LEU A 124 -6.62 3.69 -2.25
C LEU A 124 -8.05 4.21 -2.38
N TYR A 125 -9.01 3.30 -2.37
CA TYR A 125 -10.43 3.62 -2.47
C TYR A 125 -11.23 2.85 -1.44
N LYS A 126 -12.16 3.55 -0.78
CA LYS A 126 -13.03 2.95 0.22
C LYS A 126 -14.03 1.99 -0.40
N GLY A 127 -14.62 2.37 -1.54
CA GLY A 127 -15.58 1.55 -2.26
C GLY A 127 -14.95 0.63 -3.30
N ALA A 128 -15.81 -0.02 -4.08
CA ALA A 128 -15.38 -0.93 -5.14
C ALA A 128 -15.01 -0.22 -6.45
N GLU A 129 -15.38 1.04 -6.61
CA GLU A 129 -15.15 1.80 -7.83
C GLU A 129 -13.85 2.58 -7.78
N HIS A 130 -13.15 2.65 -8.92
CA HIS A 130 -11.93 3.43 -9.09
C HIS A 130 -11.92 4.12 -10.45
N PRO A 131 -11.28 5.29 -10.59
CA PRO A 131 -11.26 6.05 -11.85
C PRO A 131 -10.17 5.60 -12.83
N HIS A 132 -9.56 4.44 -12.63
CA HIS A 132 -8.39 3.97 -13.39
C HIS A 132 -8.73 2.94 -14.48
N ALA A 133 -9.96 2.95 -15.00
CA ALA A 133 -10.39 2.01 -16.05
C ALA A 133 -9.55 2.16 -17.35
N ALA A 134 -9.12 3.37 -17.66
CA ALA A 134 -8.31 3.65 -18.84
C ALA A 134 -6.92 2.98 -18.83
N GLN A 135 -6.37 2.75 -17.64
CA GLN A 135 -5.09 2.07 -17.45
C GLN A 135 -5.18 0.55 -17.58
N LYS A 136 -6.38 -0.01 -17.69
CA LYS A 136 -6.64 -1.45 -17.81
C LYS A 136 -5.93 -2.26 -16.73
N PRO A 137 -6.24 -2.00 -15.44
CA PRO A 137 -5.58 -2.71 -14.35
C PRO A 137 -5.92 -4.20 -14.34
N GLU A 138 -4.91 -5.02 -14.05
CA GLU A 138 -5.08 -6.47 -13.89
C GLU A 138 -5.43 -6.79 -12.44
N ALA A 139 -6.35 -7.74 -12.22
CA ALA A 139 -6.67 -8.20 -10.88
C ALA A 139 -5.52 -9.03 -10.30
N TRP A 140 -5.13 -8.73 -9.07
CA TRP A 140 -4.16 -9.51 -8.31
C TRP A 140 -4.87 -10.21 -7.16
N THR A 141 -4.78 -11.53 -7.13
CA THR A 141 -5.39 -12.33 -6.05
C THR A 141 -4.47 -12.39 -4.84
N LEU A 142 -5.07 -12.23 -3.66
CA LEU A 142 -4.39 -12.42 -2.39
C LEU A 142 -4.43 -13.91 -2.00
N ASP A 143 -3.30 -14.44 -1.69
CA ASP A 143 -3.17 -15.81 -1.16
C ASP A 143 -3.50 -15.86 0.33
#